data_3d3d364685cb072a8142abc8e56e59c2
#
_entry.id   3d3d364685cb072a8142abc8e56e59c2
#
_cell.length_a   1.000
_cell.length_b   1.000
_cell.length_c   1.000
_cell.angle_alpha   90.00
_cell.angle_beta   90.00
_cell.angle_gamma   90.00
#
_symmetry.space_group_name_H-M   'P 1'
#
loop_
_entity.id
_entity.type
_entity.pdbx_description
1 polymer ?
#
loop_
_entity_poly.entity_id
_entity_poly.type
_entity_poly.pdbx_seq_one_letter_code
_entity_poly.pdbx_strand_id
1 'polypeptide(L)'
;MDDSDKDSELTDGGDSLGESISEHSDEPLSMYPSIPDGEESQIDYSDIGFREEEAPTAFQDPYAAEYPVPPIEVDPTSSAVAYPRDLPPWYEDEYYDDREWERLPPRLNTALRFAIFASVIIIIGFLTYNFVRGWVDEQLDPPGEPGAELVIEIPQGATTDDIARILAENDVVANSTVFRYYLRFKNASDFQAGEYAFQINSAVWDARESLERGPIEVIEERFFVTIPEGLTLKEMKNVLLQQASSFDPNELELAINSSQIPAVLGDEWLGLIREGIYFPETYDVAEDSLEDEQSFVNRMVAQFDVVANEVALAELSVPLGLNPYQVLIVASLIEEEAKIEGDRGKIARVIYNRLDLGMPLGIDATIVYALEGDRELSQSDLEVDSPYNTRIYAGLPPSPIAAPGKLSLEAALNPAVGDWLYYVRTDEFGPGSHTFATTNQEFQQAVLICIERDLGCG
;
A
#
# COMPACT_ATOMS: atom_id res chain seq x y z
N MET A 1 66.82 20.83 -20.18
CA MET A 1 67.73 21.66 -19.40
C MET A 1 66.97 22.02 -18.20
N ASP A 2 67.16 21.20 -17.36
CA ASP A 2 67.88 21.05 -16.08
C ASP A 2 66.94 21.41 -14.92
N ASP A 3 66.46 20.54 -14.18
CA ASP A 3 67.04 19.61 -13.16
C ASP A 3 67.14 20.30 -11.78
N SER A 4 66.59 19.66 -10.86
CA SER A 4 67.03 19.22 -9.51
C SER A 4 65.99 19.52 -8.46
N ASP A 5 65.36 18.51 -7.93
CA ASP A 5 65.69 17.66 -6.77
C ASP A 5 66.10 18.40 -5.49
N LYS A 6 65.36 18.15 -4.41
CA LYS A 6 65.82 17.61 -3.12
C LYS A 6 64.71 17.60 -2.08
N ASP A 7 64.36 16.43 -1.70
CA ASP A 7 64.46 15.72 -0.42
C ASP A 7 64.84 16.47 0.85
N SER A 8 64.12 16.21 1.95
CA SER A 8 64.56 15.78 3.27
C SER A 8 63.39 15.79 4.27
N GLU A 9 62.97 14.66 4.74
CA GLU A 9 63.40 13.98 6.02
C GLU A 9 62.67 14.48 7.27
N LEU A 10 61.80 13.60 7.80
CA LEU A 10 61.81 12.91 9.09
C LEU A 10 62.08 13.69 10.38
N THR A 11 61.15 13.63 11.33
CA THR A 11 61.28 13.22 12.74
C THR A 11 59.88 13.02 13.31
N ASP A 12 59.43 11.88 13.67
CA ASP A 12 59.67 10.99 14.83
C ASP A 12 59.41 11.68 16.19
N GLY A 13 58.50 11.08 16.96
CA GLY A 13 58.18 11.46 18.32
C GLY A 13 56.91 10.73 18.80
N GLY A 14 57.08 9.47 19.17
CA GLY A 14 56.10 8.67 19.86
C GLY A 14 55.92 9.10 21.31
N ASP A 15 54.81 8.71 21.84
CA ASP A 15 54.75 8.02 23.13
C ASP A 15 53.41 7.31 23.35
N SER A 16 53.55 6.12 23.77
CA SER A 16 52.70 5.06 24.27
C SER A 16 51.86 5.43 25.48
N LEU A 17 50.80 4.66 25.68
CA LEU A 17 50.18 4.06 26.86
C LEU A 17 48.67 3.99 26.59
N GLY A 18 47.92 2.91 26.63
CA GLY A 18 48.05 1.68 27.37
C GLY A 18 46.65 1.17 27.58
N GLU A 19 46.41 -0.09 27.23
CA GLU A 19 45.44 -1.04 27.80
C GLU A 19 44.01 -0.59 28.18
N SER A 20 42.97 -1.16 27.53
CA SER A 20 42.29 -2.28 28.19
C SER A 20 41.30 -2.96 27.23
N ILE A 21 41.53 -4.24 27.06
CA ILE A 21 40.65 -5.23 26.46
C ILE A 21 39.49 -5.44 27.43
N SER A 22 38.27 -5.36 26.97
CA SER A 22 37.14 -6.07 27.57
C SER A 22 36.33 -6.75 26.48
N GLU A 23 36.48 -8.07 26.48
CA GLU A 23 35.56 -9.02 25.83
C GLU A 23 34.13 -8.71 26.25
N HIS A 24 33.25 -8.55 25.28
CA HIS A 24 31.83 -8.79 25.51
C HIS A 24 31.27 -9.64 24.39
N SER A 25 30.92 -10.82 24.84
CA SER A 25 30.12 -11.91 24.30
C SER A 25 29.01 -11.50 23.36
N ASP A 26 28.93 -12.29 22.29
CA ASP A 26 27.79 -12.47 21.41
C ASP A 26 26.51 -12.85 22.17
N GLU A 27 25.49 -12.03 22.10
CA GLU A 27 24.10 -12.46 22.33
C GLU A 27 23.22 -12.03 21.14
N PRO A 28 22.37 -12.93 20.63
CA PRO A 28 21.48 -12.61 19.54
C PRO A 28 20.29 -11.79 20.04
N LEU A 29 20.01 -10.69 19.36
CA LEU A 29 18.82 -9.85 19.54
C LEU A 29 17.54 -10.65 19.33
N SER A 30 16.88 -10.99 20.41
CA SER A 30 15.51 -11.50 20.47
C SER A 30 14.56 -10.30 20.26
N MET A 31 13.88 -10.28 19.14
CA MET A 31 12.88 -9.28 18.76
C MET A 31 11.48 -9.79 19.16
N TYR A 32 11.13 -9.73 20.45
CA TYR A 32 9.75 -9.78 20.94
C TYR A 32 9.59 -8.85 22.12
N PRO A 33 8.59 -7.96 22.14
CA PRO A 33 8.29 -7.16 23.32
C PRO A 33 7.67 -8.05 24.41
N SER A 34 8.22 -7.99 25.62
CA SER A 34 7.72 -8.59 26.82
C SER A 34 6.37 -7.98 27.22
N ILE A 35 5.38 -8.87 27.42
CA ILE A 35 4.10 -8.56 28.04
C ILE A 35 4.32 -8.37 29.54
N PRO A 36 3.79 -7.32 30.19
CA PRO A 36 3.87 -7.17 31.63
C PRO A 36 2.94 -8.16 32.35
N ASP A 37 3.47 -8.85 33.33
CA ASP A 37 2.75 -9.66 34.29
C ASP A 37 1.80 -8.79 35.12
N GLY A 38 0.54 -9.22 35.21
CA GLY A 38 -0.37 -8.71 36.23
C GLY A 38 -1.80 -8.52 35.76
N GLU A 39 -2.58 -9.59 35.79
CA GLU A 39 -3.93 -9.68 36.38
C GLU A 39 -4.57 -10.99 35.89
N GLU A 40 -4.61 -11.97 36.79
CA GLU A 40 -5.49 -13.11 36.67
C GLU A 40 -6.95 -12.61 36.76
N SER A 41 -7.60 -12.41 35.64
CA SER A 41 -9.06 -12.34 35.62
C SER A 41 -9.60 -13.77 35.65
N GLN A 42 -10.13 -14.16 36.80
CA GLN A 42 -10.97 -15.34 36.94
C GLN A 42 -12.13 -15.26 35.98
N ILE A 43 -12.10 -16.10 34.96
CA ILE A 43 -13.26 -16.31 34.09
C ILE A 43 -14.24 -17.19 34.91
N ASP A 44 -15.37 -16.61 35.26
CA ASP A 44 -16.49 -17.30 35.88
C ASP A 44 -17.18 -18.17 34.81
N TYR A 45 -17.04 -19.49 34.94
CA TYR A 45 -17.65 -20.50 34.07
C TYR A 45 -19.09 -20.85 34.44
N SER A 46 -19.79 -20.03 35.23
CA SER A 46 -21.14 -20.34 35.68
C SER A 46 -22.25 -20.22 34.64
N ASP A 47 -21.95 -19.67 33.44
CA ASP A 47 -22.96 -19.44 32.39
C ASP A 47 -22.85 -20.36 31.16
N ILE A 48 -22.02 -21.41 31.21
CA ILE A 48 -22.05 -22.44 30.17
C ILE A 48 -23.02 -23.53 30.64
N GLY A 49 -24.28 -23.34 30.28
CA GLY A 49 -25.31 -24.36 30.49
C GLY A 49 -24.99 -25.62 29.69
N PHE A 50 -24.35 -26.58 30.32
CA PHE A 50 -24.37 -27.96 29.87
C PHE A 50 -25.80 -28.48 30.04
N ARG A 51 -26.48 -28.71 28.92
CA ARG A 51 -27.62 -29.60 28.92
C ARG A 51 -27.11 -30.97 29.33
N GLU A 52 -27.51 -31.47 30.49
CA GLU A 52 -27.44 -32.89 30.80
C GLU A 52 -28.25 -33.64 29.73
N GLU A 53 -27.57 -34.27 28.79
CA GLU A 53 -28.16 -35.34 28.00
C GLU A 53 -28.35 -36.49 29.02
N GLU A 54 -29.62 -36.84 29.23
CA GLU A 54 -30.01 -38.03 30.01
C GLU A 54 -29.24 -39.23 29.46
N ALA A 55 -28.49 -39.88 30.35
CA ALA A 55 -27.84 -41.15 30.06
C ALA A 55 -28.92 -42.14 29.56
N PRO A 56 -28.65 -42.92 28.50
CA PRO A 56 -29.60 -43.89 28.01
C PRO A 56 -29.92 -44.87 29.16
N THR A 57 -31.21 -44.98 29.46
CA THR A 57 -31.76 -45.92 30.41
C THR A 57 -31.18 -47.30 30.13
N ALA A 58 -30.61 -47.90 31.16
CA ALA A 58 -30.04 -49.24 31.11
C ALA A 58 -31.04 -50.19 30.39
N PHE A 59 -30.51 -50.92 29.41
CA PHE A 59 -31.22 -51.94 28.69
C PHE A 59 -31.72 -52.94 29.70
N GLN A 60 -33.03 -52.96 30.01
CA GLN A 60 -33.66 -53.97 30.82
C GLN A 60 -33.76 -55.23 29.95
N ASP A 61 -32.95 -56.21 30.28
CA ASP A 61 -33.05 -57.54 29.71
C ASP A 61 -34.39 -58.15 30.13
N PRO A 62 -35.31 -58.40 29.18
CA PRO A 62 -36.63 -58.95 29.53
C PRO A 62 -36.59 -60.36 30.07
N TYR A 63 -35.43 -61.02 30.10
CA TYR A 63 -35.28 -62.41 30.65
C TYR A 63 -34.62 -62.50 32.03
N ALA A 64 -34.19 -61.34 32.57
CA ALA A 64 -33.53 -61.35 33.92
C ALA A 64 -34.46 -61.73 35.08
N ALA A 65 -35.76 -61.89 34.88
CA ALA A 65 -36.74 -62.25 35.95
C ALA A 65 -36.96 -63.74 36.09
N GLU A 66 -36.44 -64.57 35.19
CA GLU A 66 -36.83 -66.00 35.16
C GLU A 66 -35.84 -66.94 35.87
N TYR A 67 -34.65 -66.50 36.22
CA TYR A 67 -33.62 -67.30 36.87
C TYR A 67 -32.85 -66.51 37.92
N PRO A 68 -33.20 -66.67 39.24
CA PRO A 68 -32.42 -66.02 40.29
C PRO A 68 -31.05 -66.69 40.44
N VAL A 69 -30.00 -65.95 40.16
CA VAL A 69 -28.63 -66.37 40.41
C VAL A 69 -28.37 -66.29 41.91
N PRO A 70 -27.95 -67.39 42.58
CA PRO A 70 -27.65 -67.36 44.00
C PRO A 70 -26.43 -66.45 44.26
N PRO A 71 -26.39 -65.80 45.45
CA PRO A 71 -25.30 -64.93 45.80
C PRO A 71 -23.98 -65.68 45.89
N ILE A 72 -22.96 -65.17 45.24
CA ILE A 72 -21.59 -65.68 45.28
C ILE A 72 -20.97 -65.21 46.61
N GLU A 73 -20.66 -66.12 47.50
CA GLU A 73 -19.93 -65.86 48.74
C GLU A 73 -18.44 -65.71 48.39
N VAL A 74 -17.90 -64.54 48.52
CA VAL A 74 -16.48 -64.28 48.23
C VAL A 74 -15.72 -64.27 49.54
N ASP A 75 -14.81 -65.22 49.68
CA ASP A 75 -13.86 -65.25 50.80
C ASP A 75 -12.80 -64.18 50.58
N PRO A 76 -12.68 -63.15 51.43
CA PRO A 76 -11.77 -62.04 51.27
C PRO A 76 -10.29 -62.42 51.42
N THR A 77 -9.95 -63.65 51.74
CA THR A 77 -8.56 -64.12 51.95
C THR A 77 -8.06 -65.10 50.89
N SER A 78 -8.88 -65.43 49.89
CA SER A 78 -8.51 -66.35 48.82
C SER A 78 -8.59 -65.68 47.46
N SER A 79 -7.54 -65.76 46.66
CA SER A 79 -7.52 -65.31 45.28
C SER A 79 -8.15 -66.30 44.29
N ALA A 80 -8.84 -67.33 44.81
CA ALA A 80 -9.53 -68.30 43.98
C ALA A 80 -11.02 -68.14 44.14
N VAL A 81 -11.74 -67.92 43.06
CA VAL A 81 -13.23 -67.95 43.04
C VAL A 81 -13.63 -69.41 43.22
N ALA A 82 -14.23 -69.77 44.40
CA ALA A 82 -14.79 -71.05 44.57
C ALA A 82 -16.17 -71.16 43.91
N TYR A 83 -16.27 -72.00 42.89
CA TYR A 83 -17.56 -72.32 42.29
C TYR A 83 -18.28 -73.32 43.19
N PRO A 84 -19.62 -73.20 43.46
CA PRO A 84 -20.37 -74.14 44.23
C PRO A 84 -20.27 -75.53 43.62
N ARG A 85 -20.03 -76.55 44.49
CA ARG A 85 -19.85 -77.94 44.07
C ARG A 85 -21.16 -78.60 43.62
N ASP A 86 -22.27 -78.03 44.01
CA ASP A 86 -23.57 -78.59 43.71
C ASP A 86 -24.34 -77.68 42.82
N LEU A 87 -24.18 -77.90 41.51
CA LEU A 87 -24.99 -77.19 40.48
C LEU A 87 -26.43 -77.75 40.58
N PRO A 88 -27.47 -76.90 40.41
CA PRO A 88 -28.86 -77.34 40.47
C PRO A 88 -29.12 -78.37 39.34
N PRO A 89 -30.02 -79.33 39.53
CA PRO A 89 -30.24 -80.48 38.66
C PRO A 89 -30.59 -80.11 37.17
N TRP A 90 -30.98 -78.90 36.91
CA TRP A 90 -31.29 -78.43 35.56
C TRP A 90 -30.02 -77.97 34.81
N TYR A 91 -28.87 -77.82 35.49
CA TYR A 91 -27.60 -77.42 34.84
C TYR A 91 -26.85 -78.56 34.21
N GLU A 92 -27.17 -79.84 34.52
CA GLU A 92 -26.49 -81.02 34.00
C GLU A 92 -27.12 -81.55 32.70
N ASP A 93 -28.29 -81.05 32.26
CA ASP A 93 -29.05 -81.67 31.17
C ASP A 93 -29.22 -80.79 29.92
N GLU A 94 -28.70 -79.55 29.88
CA GLU A 94 -28.50 -78.91 28.58
C GLU A 94 -27.19 -79.39 28.01
N TYR A 95 -27.16 -80.65 27.68
CA TYR A 95 -26.21 -81.24 26.76
C TYR A 95 -26.45 -80.57 25.43
N TYR A 96 -25.52 -79.67 25.06
CA TYR A 96 -25.41 -79.25 23.67
C TYR A 96 -25.17 -80.53 22.87
N ASP A 97 -26.18 -80.99 22.19
CA ASP A 97 -26.07 -82.12 21.29
C ASP A 97 -25.10 -81.73 20.15
N ASP A 98 -23.86 -82.17 20.34
CA ASP A 98 -22.76 -82.01 19.30
C ASP A 98 -23.11 -82.58 17.92
N ARG A 99 -24.30 -83.08 17.76
CA ARG A 99 -24.75 -83.75 16.50
C ARG A 99 -25.48 -82.81 15.56
N GLU A 100 -25.83 -81.57 15.93
CA GLU A 100 -26.49 -80.64 15.01
C GLU A 100 -25.52 -79.72 14.29
N TRP A 101 -24.23 -79.73 14.66
CA TRP A 101 -23.25 -79.14 13.80
C TRP A 101 -22.89 -80.10 12.66
N GLU A 102 -23.74 -80.13 11.61
CA GLU A 102 -23.33 -80.74 10.37
C GLU A 102 -21.97 -80.14 9.95
N ARG A 103 -20.92 -80.86 10.24
CA ARG A 103 -19.60 -80.53 9.71
C ARG A 103 -19.77 -80.47 8.21
N LEU A 104 -19.67 -79.29 7.65
CA LEU A 104 -19.53 -79.09 6.22
C LEU A 104 -18.68 -80.24 5.68
N PRO A 105 -19.13 -80.96 4.67
CA PRO A 105 -18.51 -82.16 4.21
C PRO A 105 -17.00 -81.95 3.99
N PRO A 106 -16.13 -82.88 4.47
CA PRO A 106 -14.69 -82.72 4.54
C PRO A 106 -13.98 -82.77 3.16
N ARG A 107 -14.68 -82.36 2.12
CA ARG A 107 -14.15 -82.57 0.75
C ARG A 107 -14.24 -81.33 -0.15
N LEU A 108 -14.27 -80.10 0.39
CA LEU A 108 -13.84 -79.01 -0.47
C LEU A 108 -12.31 -79.12 -0.60
N ASN A 109 -11.88 -79.46 -1.78
CA ASN A 109 -10.46 -79.58 -2.10
C ASN A 109 -9.75 -78.28 -1.67
N THR A 110 -8.63 -78.43 -0.94
CA THR A 110 -7.89 -77.25 -0.40
C THR A 110 -7.64 -76.21 -1.50
N ALA A 111 -7.42 -76.65 -2.73
CA ALA A 111 -7.29 -75.78 -3.91
C ALA A 111 -8.57 -74.93 -4.19
N LEU A 112 -9.78 -75.52 -3.99
CA LEU A 112 -11.03 -74.80 -4.20
C LEU A 112 -11.29 -73.76 -3.09
N ARG A 113 -10.87 -74.02 -1.86
CA ARG A 113 -10.92 -73.02 -0.74
C ARG A 113 -9.99 -71.85 -1.06
N PHE A 114 -8.77 -72.08 -1.51
CA PHE A 114 -7.88 -71.01 -1.93
C PHE A 114 -8.41 -70.26 -3.14
N ALA A 115 -9.04 -70.92 -4.11
CA ALA A 115 -9.64 -70.26 -5.26
C ALA A 115 -10.81 -69.35 -4.86
N ILE A 116 -11.68 -69.79 -3.92
CA ILE A 116 -12.78 -69.00 -3.38
C ILE A 116 -12.22 -67.76 -2.62
N PHE A 117 -11.22 -67.98 -1.76
CA PHE A 117 -10.58 -66.91 -0.99
C PHE A 117 -9.91 -65.86 -1.91
N ALA A 118 -9.17 -66.37 -2.92
CA ALA A 118 -8.55 -65.47 -3.92
C ALA A 118 -9.61 -64.71 -4.74
N SER A 119 -10.71 -65.35 -5.15
CA SER A 119 -11.78 -64.67 -5.90
C SER A 119 -12.47 -63.59 -5.04
N VAL A 120 -12.69 -63.85 -3.74
CA VAL A 120 -13.24 -62.83 -2.82
C VAL A 120 -12.32 -61.62 -2.69
N ILE A 121 -10.98 -61.86 -2.56
CA ILE A 121 -10.01 -60.77 -2.52
C ILE A 121 -10.02 -59.96 -3.82
N ILE A 122 -10.07 -60.65 -4.98
CA ILE A 122 -10.14 -59.97 -6.29
C ILE A 122 -11.44 -59.16 -6.41
N ILE A 123 -12.55 -59.70 -5.97
CA ILE A 123 -13.86 -58.98 -6.01
C ILE A 123 -13.80 -57.76 -5.09
N ILE A 124 -13.31 -57.92 -3.86
CA ILE A 124 -13.16 -56.78 -2.92
C ILE A 124 -12.21 -55.75 -3.54
N GLY A 125 -11.05 -56.19 -4.06
CA GLY A 125 -10.09 -55.31 -4.73
C GLY A 125 -10.71 -54.56 -5.92
N PHE A 126 -11.50 -55.25 -6.74
CA PHE A 126 -12.20 -54.64 -7.86
C PHE A 126 -13.28 -53.64 -7.41
N LEU A 127 -14.08 -53.98 -6.41
CA LEU A 127 -15.08 -53.08 -5.85
C LEU A 127 -14.44 -51.85 -5.19
N THR A 128 -13.37 -52.06 -4.44
CA THR A 128 -12.62 -50.95 -3.81
C THR A 128 -11.99 -50.05 -4.88
N TYR A 129 -11.40 -50.64 -5.92
CA TYR A 129 -10.82 -49.88 -7.05
C TYR A 129 -11.89 -49.00 -7.74
N ASN A 130 -13.06 -49.56 -8.07
CA ASN A 130 -14.13 -48.81 -8.71
C ASN A 130 -14.69 -47.72 -7.78
N PHE A 131 -14.83 -48.00 -6.49
CA PHE A 131 -15.27 -47.03 -5.52
C PHE A 131 -14.27 -45.87 -5.40
N VAL A 132 -12.99 -46.14 -5.22
CA VAL A 132 -11.92 -45.13 -5.12
C VAL A 132 -11.82 -44.32 -6.42
N ARG A 133 -11.89 -45.02 -7.56
CA ARG A 133 -11.85 -44.33 -8.87
C ARG A 133 -13.03 -43.40 -9.03
N GLY A 134 -14.24 -43.84 -8.75
CA GLY A 134 -15.43 -42.98 -8.83
C GLY A 134 -15.35 -41.77 -7.89
N TRP A 135 -14.86 -42.00 -6.66
CA TRP A 135 -14.62 -40.91 -5.72
C TRP A 135 -13.57 -39.90 -6.21
N VAL A 136 -12.45 -40.37 -6.78
CA VAL A 136 -11.41 -39.51 -7.36
C VAL A 136 -11.95 -38.72 -8.55
N ASP A 137 -12.70 -39.39 -9.46
CA ASP A 137 -13.29 -38.75 -10.62
C ASP A 137 -14.21 -37.61 -10.20
N GLU A 138 -15.03 -37.79 -9.14
CA GLU A 138 -15.89 -36.74 -8.58
C GLU A 138 -15.09 -35.57 -7.91
N GLN A 139 -13.88 -35.84 -7.41
CA GLN A 139 -13.03 -34.78 -6.87
C GLN A 139 -12.30 -34.00 -7.96
N LEU A 140 -12.03 -34.64 -9.10
CA LEU A 140 -11.36 -34.00 -10.24
C LEU A 140 -12.35 -33.19 -11.09
N ASP A 141 -13.56 -33.67 -11.21
CA ASP A 141 -14.63 -33.08 -12.00
C ASP A 141 -15.95 -33.18 -11.22
N PRO A 142 -16.24 -32.22 -10.35
CA PRO A 142 -17.42 -32.27 -9.50
C PRO A 142 -18.71 -32.29 -10.34
N PRO A 143 -19.71 -33.06 -9.94
CA PRO A 143 -20.96 -33.16 -10.70
C PRO A 143 -21.74 -31.83 -10.64
N GLY A 144 -22.22 -31.39 -11.80
CA GLY A 144 -22.99 -30.16 -11.96
C GLY A 144 -22.35 -29.21 -12.98
N GLU A 145 -23.09 -28.16 -13.33
CA GLU A 145 -22.53 -27.09 -14.15
C GLU A 145 -21.67 -26.18 -13.28
N PRO A 146 -20.58 -25.61 -13.82
CA PRO A 146 -19.80 -24.59 -13.12
C PRO A 146 -20.70 -23.43 -12.66
N GLY A 147 -20.50 -22.97 -11.44
CA GLY A 147 -21.28 -21.91 -10.83
C GLY A 147 -20.90 -20.50 -11.29
N ALA A 148 -21.24 -19.52 -10.45
CA ALA A 148 -20.89 -18.13 -10.71
C ALA A 148 -19.38 -17.92 -10.73
N GLU A 149 -18.93 -16.94 -11.49
CA GLU A 149 -17.54 -16.48 -11.47
C GLU A 149 -17.25 -15.74 -10.15
N LEU A 150 -16.11 -16.05 -9.55
CA LEU A 150 -15.63 -15.49 -8.30
C LEU A 150 -14.18 -15.01 -8.48
N VAL A 151 -13.92 -13.78 -8.08
CA VAL A 151 -12.55 -13.24 -8.04
C VAL A 151 -11.91 -13.61 -6.70
N ILE A 152 -10.73 -14.23 -6.76
CA ILE A 152 -9.97 -14.67 -5.58
C ILE A 152 -8.56 -14.12 -5.65
N GLU A 153 -8.13 -13.46 -4.58
CA GLU A 153 -6.77 -12.98 -4.43
C GLU A 153 -5.82 -14.12 -4.00
N ILE A 154 -4.75 -14.31 -4.75
CA ILE A 154 -3.63 -15.18 -4.38
C ILE A 154 -2.52 -14.32 -3.78
N PRO A 155 -2.23 -14.45 -2.48
CA PRO A 155 -1.25 -13.60 -1.78
C PRO A 155 0.17 -13.79 -2.32
N GLN A 156 0.99 -12.75 -2.18
CA GLN A 156 2.40 -12.83 -2.55
C GLN A 156 3.13 -13.89 -1.71
N GLY A 157 3.83 -14.80 -2.37
CA GLY A 157 4.56 -15.89 -1.73
C GLY A 157 3.69 -17.10 -1.34
N ALA A 158 2.42 -17.15 -1.76
CA ALA A 158 1.57 -18.32 -1.55
C ALA A 158 2.17 -19.55 -2.19
N THR A 159 2.25 -20.64 -1.42
CA THR A 159 2.70 -21.94 -1.93
C THR A 159 1.58 -22.65 -2.69
N THR A 160 1.93 -23.67 -3.49
CA THR A 160 0.92 -24.53 -4.16
C THR A 160 -0.09 -25.13 -3.15
N ASP A 161 0.36 -25.39 -1.91
CA ASP A 161 -0.49 -25.91 -0.83
C ASP A 161 -1.48 -24.82 -0.34
N ASP A 162 -1.03 -23.57 -0.24
CA ASP A 162 -1.89 -22.43 0.13
C ASP A 162 -2.92 -22.15 -0.95
N ILE A 163 -2.51 -22.13 -2.21
CA ILE A 163 -3.40 -21.94 -3.37
C ILE A 163 -4.48 -23.02 -3.38
N ALA A 164 -4.09 -24.30 -3.23
CA ALA A 164 -5.05 -25.40 -3.20
C ALA A 164 -6.06 -25.28 -2.04
N ARG A 165 -5.62 -24.78 -0.89
CA ARG A 165 -6.48 -24.53 0.27
C ARG A 165 -7.43 -23.35 0.00
N ILE A 166 -6.94 -22.23 -0.49
CA ILE A 166 -7.74 -21.04 -0.81
C ILE A 166 -8.85 -21.40 -1.81
N LEU A 167 -8.53 -22.13 -2.88
CA LEU A 167 -9.51 -22.50 -3.89
C LEU A 167 -10.56 -23.49 -3.37
N ALA A 168 -10.19 -24.40 -2.45
CA ALA A 168 -11.15 -25.30 -1.82
C ALA A 168 -12.02 -24.61 -0.78
N GLU A 169 -11.50 -23.64 -0.03
CA GLU A 169 -12.26 -22.82 0.95
C GLU A 169 -13.30 -21.93 0.26
N ASN A 170 -13.08 -21.59 -0.99
CA ASN A 170 -14.00 -20.80 -1.81
C ASN A 170 -14.84 -21.66 -2.78
N ASP A 171 -14.94 -22.96 -2.55
CA ASP A 171 -15.74 -23.91 -3.34
C ASP A 171 -15.40 -23.93 -4.86
N VAL A 172 -14.22 -23.46 -5.25
CA VAL A 172 -13.75 -23.54 -6.65
C VAL A 172 -13.41 -24.98 -7.00
N VAL A 173 -12.68 -25.69 -6.12
CA VAL A 173 -12.33 -27.09 -6.29
C VAL A 173 -12.90 -27.92 -5.14
N ALA A 174 -13.31 -29.14 -5.43
CA ALA A 174 -13.98 -30.00 -4.43
C ALA A 174 -13.06 -30.39 -3.27
N ASN A 175 -11.74 -30.51 -3.50
CA ASN A 175 -10.80 -31.00 -2.49
C ASN A 175 -9.39 -30.46 -2.69
N SER A 176 -8.88 -29.71 -1.67
CA SER A 176 -7.55 -29.11 -1.69
C SER A 176 -6.43 -30.15 -1.85
N THR A 177 -6.54 -31.32 -1.21
CA THR A 177 -5.52 -32.37 -1.26
C THR A 177 -5.43 -32.98 -2.67
N VAL A 178 -6.57 -33.26 -3.29
CA VAL A 178 -6.62 -33.79 -4.66
C VAL A 178 -6.07 -32.77 -5.65
N PHE A 179 -6.47 -31.51 -5.52
CA PHE A 179 -5.98 -30.42 -6.38
C PHE A 179 -4.47 -30.20 -6.24
N ARG A 180 -3.94 -30.19 -5.03
CA ARG A 180 -2.50 -30.10 -4.76
C ARG A 180 -1.71 -31.22 -5.46
N TYR A 181 -2.17 -32.49 -5.31
CA TYR A 181 -1.51 -33.62 -5.98
C TYR A 181 -1.63 -33.53 -7.50
N TYR A 182 -2.76 -33.06 -8.02
CA TYR A 182 -2.95 -32.83 -9.44
C TYR A 182 -1.95 -31.80 -10.00
N LEU A 183 -1.80 -30.65 -9.32
CA LEU A 183 -0.82 -29.63 -9.70
C LEU A 183 0.61 -30.17 -9.68
N ARG A 184 0.96 -30.90 -8.62
CA ARG A 184 2.29 -31.55 -8.51
C ARG A 184 2.53 -32.57 -9.62
N PHE A 185 1.53 -33.36 -9.95
CA PHE A 185 1.63 -34.35 -11.04
C PHE A 185 1.80 -33.70 -12.42
N LYS A 186 1.23 -32.54 -12.61
CA LYS A 186 1.36 -31.73 -13.84
C LYS A 186 2.59 -30.84 -13.86
N ASN A 187 3.44 -30.88 -12.82
CA ASN A 187 4.57 -29.97 -12.61
C ASN A 187 4.16 -28.48 -12.72
N ALA A 188 2.95 -28.17 -12.32
CA ALA A 188 2.44 -26.83 -12.29
C ALA A 188 2.85 -26.17 -10.96
N SER A 189 3.76 -25.21 -11.04
CA SER A 189 4.30 -24.42 -9.93
C SER A 189 4.58 -23.00 -10.43
N ASP A 190 4.95 -22.12 -9.50
CA ASP A 190 5.36 -20.74 -9.80
C ASP A 190 4.21 -19.87 -10.35
N PHE A 191 3.04 -19.98 -9.72
CA PHE A 191 1.92 -19.11 -10.00
C PHE A 191 2.19 -17.70 -9.45
N GLN A 192 1.78 -16.68 -10.18
CA GLN A 192 1.94 -15.29 -9.78
C GLN A 192 0.95 -14.94 -8.67
N ALA A 193 1.31 -13.98 -7.83
CA ALA A 193 0.36 -13.36 -6.91
C ALA A 193 -0.55 -12.40 -7.66
N GLY A 194 -1.77 -12.21 -7.18
CA GLY A 194 -2.76 -11.30 -7.78
C GLY A 194 -4.17 -11.88 -7.75
N GLU A 195 -5.08 -11.19 -8.37
CA GLU A 195 -6.48 -11.58 -8.46
C GLU A 195 -6.72 -12.48 -9.67
N TYR A 196 -7.51 -13.53 -9.45
CA TYR A 196 -7.84 -14.51 -10.47
C TYR A 196 -9.33 -14.74 -10.54
N ALA A 197 -9.86 -14.86 -11.74
CA ALA A 197 -11.24 -15.26 -11.97
C ALA A 197 -11.34 -16.78 -12.01
N PHE A 198 -12.15 -17.33 -11.10
CA PHE A 198 -12.49 -18.75 -11.04
C PHE A 198 -14.00 -18.94 -11.11
N GLN A 199 -14.43 -20.13 -11.48
CA GLN A 199 -15.84 -20.51 -11.35
C GLN A 199 -16.01 -21.45 -10.15
N ILE A 200 -17.06 -21.28 -9.38
CA ILE A 200 -17.42 -22.19 -8.30
C ILE A 200 -17.72 -23.57 -8.92
N ASN A 201 -17.35 -24.65 -8.20
CA ASN A 201 -17.54 -26.04 -8.65
C ASN A 201 -16.85 -26.35 -9.98
N SER A 202 -15.64 -25.82 -10.18
CA SER A 202 -14.83 -26.06 -11.38
C SER A 202 -14.13 -27.41 -11.35
N ALA A 203 -13.92 -27.99 -12.53
CA ALA A 203 -12.98 -29.08 -12.67
C ALA A 203 -11.55 -28.61 -12.36
N VAL A 204 -10.72 -29.48 -11.82
CA VAL A 204 -9.35 -29.14 -11.42
C VAL A 204 -8.47 -28.67 -12.59
N TRP A 205 -8.75 -29.09 -13.81
CA TRP A 205 -8.03 -28.61 -15.00
C TRP A 205 -8.41 -27.20 -15.40
N ASP A 206 -9.69 -26.79 -15.21
CA ASP A 206 -10.15 -25.44 -15.48
C ASP A 206 -9.57 -24.45 -14.46
N ALA A 207 -9.60 -24.82 -13.16
CA ALA A 207 -8.95 -24.05 -12.12
C ALA A 207 -7.43 -23.89 -12.35
N ARG A 208 -6.75 -24.96 -12.81
CA ARG A 208 -5.34 -24.89 -13.19
C ARG A 208 -5.14 -23.98 -14.40
N GLU A 209 -5.99 -24.08 -15.43
CA GLU A 209 -5.88 -23.23 -16.62
C GLU A 209 -6.02 -21.74 -16.25
N SER A 210 -6.93 -21.41 -15.35
CA SER A 210 -7.06 -20.03 -14.83
C SER A 210 -5.77 -19.58 -14.12
N LEU A 211 -5.16 -20.43 -13.29
CA LEU A 211 -3.86 -20.12 -12.66
C LEU A 211 -2.73 -19.97 -13.69
N GLU A 212 -2.70 -20.78 -14.74
CA GLU A 212 -1.67 -20.70 -15.80
C GLU A 212 -1.87 -19.51 -16.74
N ARG A 213 -3.09 -19.05 -16.91
CA ARG A 213 -3.40 -17.81 -17.65
C ARG A 213 -2.82 -16.58 -16.98
N GLY A 214 -2.64 -16.63 -15.67
CA GLY A 214 -2.17 -15.52 -14.85
C GLY A 214 -3.32 -14.73 -14.21
N PRO A 215 -2.96 -13.78 -13.32
CA PRO A 215 -3.94 -12.92 -12.67
C PRO A 215 -4.69 -12.07 -13.70
N ILE A 216 -5.95 -11.77 -13.39
CA ILE A 216 -6.69 -10.78 -14.17
C ILE A 216 -6.01 -9.43 -13.98
N GLU A 217 -5.81 -8.72 -15.08
CA GLU A 217 -5.46 -7.31 -14.97
C GLU A 217 -6.68 -6.60 -14.38
N VAL A 218 -6.61 -6.29 -13.10
CA VAL A 218 -7.55 -5.33 -12.52
C VAL A 218 -7.19 -4.00 -13.19
N ILE A 219 -7.97 -3.63 -14.20
CA ILE A 219 -7.92 -2.28 -14.74
C ILE A 219 -8.56 -1.42 -13.64
N GLU A 220 -7.72 -1.00 -12.68
CA GLU A 220 -8.11 0.08 -11.78
C GLU A 220 -8.54 1.24 -12.69
N GLU A 221 -9.80 1.62 -12.64
CA GLU A 221 -10.21 2.86 -13.30
C GLU A 221 -9.45 3.99 -12.63
N ARG A 222 -8.43 4.49 -13.33
CA ARG A 222 -7.61 5.61 -12.88
C ARG A 222 -8.14 6.88 -13.50
N PHE A 223 -8.42 7.85 -12.71
CA PHE A 223 -8.69 9.19 -13.17
C PHE A 223 -7.51 10.12 -12.88
N PHE A 224 -7.38 11.15 -13.67
CA PHE A 224 -6.30 12.09 -13.55
C PHE A 224 -6.81 13.42 -13.01
N VAL A 225 -6.16 13.91 -11.97
CA VAL A 225 -6.39 15.24 -11.41
C VAL A 225 -5.26 16.13 -11.86
N THR A 226 -5.55 17.10 -12.73
CA THR A 226 -4.56 18.03 -13.26
C THR A 226 -4.65 19.36 -12.53
N ILE A 227 -3.55 19.76 -11.92
CA ILE A 227 -3.37 21.05 -11.26
C ILE A 227 -2.48 21.90 -12.14
N PRO A 228 -3.04 22.93 -12.79
CA PRO A 228 -2.25 23.87 -13.59
C PRO A 228 -1.25 24.67 -12.76
N GLU A 229 -0.15 25.09 -13.41
CA GLU A 229 0.78 26.09 -12.86
C GLU A 229 0.08 27.45 -12.70
N GLY A 230 0.57 28.31 -11.83
CA GLY A 230 0.07 29.67 -11.62
C GLY A 230 -1.21 29.76 -10.77
N LEU A 231 -1.76 28.67 -10.24
CA LEU A 231 -2.92 28.73 -9.37
C LEU A 231 -2.55 29.17 -7.95
N THR A 232 -3.37 30.04 -7.37
CA THR A 232 -3.37 30.26 -5.93
C THR A 232 -3.88 29.01 -5.19
N LEU A 233 -3.55 28.86 -3.91
CA LEU A 233 -4.06 27.76 -3.08
C LEU A 233 -5.61 27.72 -3.05
N LYS A 234 -6.26 28.86 -3.10
CA LYS A 234 -7.73 28.96 -3.16
C LYS A 234 -8.29 28.41 -4.48
N GLU A 235 -7.68 28.76 -5.59
CA GLU A 235 -8.05 28.24 -6.92
C GLU A 235 -7.75 26.76 -7.04
N MET A 236 -6.59 26.32 -6.55
CA MET A 236 -6.19 24.92 -6.51
C MET A 236 -7.22 24.05 -5.76
N LYS A 237 -7.68 24.51 -4.57
CA LYS A 237 -8.77 23.85 -3.83
C LYS A 237 -10.03 23.72 -4.68
N ASN A 238 -10.42 24.76 -5.39
CA ASN A 238 -11.59 24.71 -6.27
C ASN A 238 -11.42 23.71 -7.40
N VAL A 239 -10.23 23.66 -8.03
CA VAL A 239 -9.91 22.69 -9.09
C VAL A 239 -9.95 21.26 -8.55
N LEU A 240 -9.38 21.00 -7.37
CA LEU A 240 -9.43 19.70 -6.70
C LEU A 240 -10.85 19.23 -6.46
N LEU A 241 -11.69 20.07 -5.86
CA LEU A 241 -13.10 19.74 -5.57
C LEU A 241 -13.97 19.56 -6.83
N GLN A 242 -13.57 20.14 -7.97
CA GLN A 242 -14.26 19.94 -9.24
C GLN A 242 -13.85 18.65 -9.92
N GLN A 243 -12.57 18.27 -9.85
CA GLN A 243 -12.05 17.09 -10.54
C GLN A 243 -12.14 15.82 -9.68
N ALA A 244 -11.96 15.93 -8.37
CA ALA A 244 -12.10 14.83 -7.40
C ALA A 244 -13.39 15.00 -6.60
N SER A 245 -14.52 14.58 -7.18
CA SER A 245 -15.85 14.75 -6.57
C SER A 245 -16.08 13.96 -5.28
N SER A 246 -15.20 13.02 -4.96
CA SER A 246 -15.18 12.25 -3.71
C SER A 246 -14.63 13.04 -2.52
N PHE A 247 -13.90 14.14 -2.75
CA PHE A 247 -13.26 14.91 -1.70
C PHE A 247 -14.29 15.77 -0.94
N ASP A 248 -14.21 15.72 0.40
CA ASP A 248 -14.97 16.60 1.27
C ASP A 248 -14.23 17.96 1.44
N PRO A 249 -14.91 19.10 1.23
CA PRO A 249 -14.26 20.40 1.35
C PRO A 249 -13.65 20.69 2.73
N ASN A 250 -14.23 20.16 3.82
CA ASN A 250 -13.72 20.39 5.17
C ASN A 250 -12.49 19.51 5.45
N GLU A 251 -12.52 18.25 5.00
CA GLU A 251 -11.38 17.33 5.14
C GLU A 251 -10.20 17.81 4.28
N LEU A 252 -10.46 18.32 3.07
CA LEU A 252 -9.44 18.95 2.24
C LEU A 252 -8.81 20.18 2.92
N GLU A 253 -9.61 21.04 3.55
CA GLU A 253 -9.11 22.19 4.31
C GLU A 253 -8.26 21.74 5.51
N LEU A 254 -8.69 20.69 6.23
CA LEU A 254 -7.94 20.11 7.33
C LEU A 254 -6.61 19.49 6.83
N ALA A 255 -6.64 18.77 5.72
CA ALA A 255 -5.47 18.16 5.10
C ALA A 255 -4.43 19.22 4.71
N ILE A 256 -4.87 20.31 4.08
CA ILE A 256 -4.02 21.45 3.72
C ILE A 256 -3.39 22.08 4.97
N ASN A 257 -4.19 22.36 6.00
CA ASN A 257 -3.70 22.99 7.21
C ASN A 257 -2.78 22.09 8.05
N SER A 258 -2.93 20.77 7.98
CA SER A 258 -2.11 19.79 8.69
C SER A 258 -0.99 19.17 7.86
N SER A 259 -0.90 19.49 6.55
CA SER A 259 0.14 18.94 5.68
C SER A 259 1.55 19.31 6.17
N GLN A 260 2.49 18.44 5.86
CA GLN A 260 3.91 18.70 6.13
C GLN A 260 4.39 19.88 5.27
N ILE A 261 5.43 20.55 5.75
CA ILE A 261 6.18 21.53 4.95
C ILE A 261 7.22 20.76 4.14
N PRO A 262 7.46 21.13 2.86
CA PRO A 262 8.53 20.52 2.08
C PRO A 262 9.87 20.53 2.83
N ALA A 263 10.55 19.38 2.85
CA ALA A 263 11.79 19.22 3.61
C ALA A 263 12.89 20.18 3.15
N VAL A 264 12.89 20.53 1.86
CA VAL A 264 13.86 21.48 1.28
C VAL A 264 13.75 22.89 1.86
N LEU A 265 12.58 23.28 2.40
CA LEU A 265 12.36 24.61 3.00
C LEU A 265 12.84 24.70 4.44
N GLY A 266 13.12 23.55 5.10
CA GLY A 266 13.61 23.46 6.46
C GLY A 266 12.56 23.80 7.54
N ASP A 267 12.95 23.56 8.81
CA ASP A 267 12.05 23.72 9.97
C ASP A 267 11.76 25.21 10.33
N GLU A 268 12.56 26.14 9.83
CA GLU A 268 12.42 27.57 10.10
C GLU A 268 11.08 28.14 9.60
N TRP A 269 10.42 27.40 8.72
CA TRP A 269 9.22 27.82 8.01
C TRP A 269 7.93 27.25 8.60
N LEU A 270 8.01 26.56 9.74
CA LEU A 270 6.84 26.06 10.46
C LEU A 270 5.92 27.20 10.86
N GLY A 271 4.71 27.22 10.30
CA GLY A 271 3.69 28.25 10.56
C GLY A 271 3.58 29.37 9.52
N LEU A 272 4.33 29.29 8.42
CA LEU A 272 4.18 30.20 7.29
C LEU A 272 2.95 29.88 6.42
N ILE A 273 2.65 30.83 5.54
CA ILE A 273 1.59 30.71 4.55
C ILE A 273 1.97 29.58 3.60
N ARG A 274 1.05 28.63 3.42
CA ARG A 274 1.24 27.40 2.63
C ARG A 274 1.06 27.61 1.13
N GLU A 275 1.09 28.84 0.65
CA GLU A 275 1.01 29.18 -0.76
C GLU A 275 2.26 28.68 -1.50
N GLY A 276 2.07 28.12 -2.68
CA GLY A 276 3.16 27.74 -3.59
C GLY A 276 3.87 26.40 -3.28
N ILE A 277 3.54 25.72 -2.17
CA ILE A 277 4.21 24.48 -1.75
C ILE A 277 3.55 23.20 -2.28
N TYR A 278 2.37 23.30 -2.87
CA TYR A 278 1.65 22.18 -3.51
C TYR A 278 1.99 22.19 -4.99
N PHE A 279 2.81 21.20 -5.42
CA PHE A 279 3.36 21.24 -6.76
C PHE A 279 2.27 21.05 -7.83
N PRO A 280 2.22 21.91 -8.88
CA PRO A 280 1.30 21.77 -10.00
C PRO A 280 1.75 20.62 -10.91
N GLU A 281 0.92 19.58 -11.04
CA GLU A 281 1.21 18.37 -11.81
C GLU A 281 -0.10 17.68 -12.19
N THR A 282 -0.01 16.69 -13.06
CA THR A 282 -1.10 15.76 -13.30
C THR A 282 -0.89 14.52 -12.43
N TYR A 283 -1.78 14.33 -11.45
CA TYR A 283 -1.75 13.23 -10.50
C TYR A 283 -2.69 12.12 -10.97
N ASP A 284 -2.21 10.87 -11.03
CA ASP A 284 -3.08 9.74 -11.25
C ASP A 284 -3.70 9.29 -9.91
N VAL A 285 -4.99 9.05 -9.91
CA VAL A 285 -5.76 8.63 -8.75
C VAL A 285 -6.50 7.36 -9.11
N ALA A 286 -6.27 6.28 -8.37
CA ALA A 286 -7.04 5.05 -8.55
C ALA A 286 -8.44 5.23 -7.93
N GLU A 287 -9.49 4.85 -8.65
CA GLU A 287 -10.89 5.05 -8.22
C GLU A 287 -11.22 4.28 -6.95
N ASP A 288 -10.62 3.09 -6.77
CA ASP A 288 -10.81 2.23 -5.60
C ASP A 288 -9.81 2.45 -4.47
N SER A 289 -8.71 3.17 -4.72
CA SER A 289 -7.87 3.62 -3.63
C SER A 289 -8.60 4.79 -2.99
N LEU A 290 -9.10 4.57 -1.79
CA LEU A 290 -9.55 5.61 -0.86
C LEU A 290 -8.34 6.49 -0.50
N GLU A 291 -7.73 7.15 -1.52
CA GLU A 291 -6.77 8.20 -1.26
C GLU A 291 -7.56 9.34 -0.63
N ASP A 292 -7.44 9.45 0.69
CA ASP A 292 -8.04 10.54 1.42
C ASP A 292 -7.35 11.87 1.05
N GLU A 293 -8.01 12.96 1.34
CA GLU A 293 -7.52 14.31 1.07
C GLU A 293 -6.13 14.53 1.66
N GLN A 294 -5.85 13.95 2.84
CA GLN A 294 -4.55 14.08 3.50
C GLN A 294 -3.44 13.40 2.70
N SER A 295 -3.68 12.21 2.20
CA SER A 295 -2.71 11.45 1.40
C SER A 295 -2.44 12.16 0.07
N PHE A 296 -3.49 12.67 -0.59
CA PHE A 296 -3.36 13.42 -1.83
C PHE A 296 -2.56 14.71 -1.64
N VAL A 297 -2.91 15.51 -0.62
CA VAL A 297 -2.19 16.75 -0.29
C VAL A 297 -0.73 16.48 0.06
N ASN A 298 -0.45 15.44 0.84
CA ASN A 298 0.93 15.05 1.16
C ASN A 298 1.71 14.62 -0.10
N ARG A 299 1.07 14.00 -1.07
CA ARG A 299 1.69 13.64 -2.35
C ARG A 299 2.06 14.88 -3.16
N MET A 300 1.21 15.92 -3.15
CA MET A 300 1.53 17.21 -3.81
C MET A 300 2.75 17.90 -3.16
N VAL A 301 2.85 17.84 -1.82
CA VAL A 301 4.02 18.34 -1.09
C VAL A 301 5.27 17.50 -1.39
N ALA A 302 5.14 16.18 -1.42
CA ALA A 302 6.26 15.30 -1.75
C ALA A 302 6.76 15.52 -3.19
N GLN A 303 5.85 15.78 -4.13
CA GLN A 303 6.21 16.13 -5.51
C GLN A 303 6.98 17.46 -5.58
N PHE A 304 6.61 18.44 -4.75
CA PHE A 304 7.41 19.66 -4.63
C PHE A 304 8.85 19.35 -4.18
N ASP A 305 9.03 18.52 -3.14
CA ASP A 305 10.37 18.13 -2.69
C ASP A 305 11.17 17.40 -3.79
N VAL A 306 10.53 16.55 -4.58
CA VAL A 306 11.16 15.89 -5.73
C VAL A 306 11.69 16.91 -6.72
N VAL A 307 10.83 17.82 -7.18
CA VAL A 307 11.22 18.85 -8.17
C VAL A 307 12.22 19.83 -7.57
N ALA A 308 12.06 20.25 -6.34
CA ALA A 308 13.00 21.13 -5.65
C ALA A 308 14.41 20.53 -5.57
N ASN A 309 14.52 19.22 -5.33
CA ASN A 309 15.80 18.52 -5.35
C ASN A 309 16.35 18.38 -6.78
N GLU A 310 15.51 18.12 -7.78
CA GLU A 310 15.93 18.06 -9.19
C GLU A 310 16.54 19.37 -9.68
N VAL A 311 15.97 20.51 -9.28
CA VAL A 311 16.49 21.85 -9.63
C VAL A 311 17.58 22.33 -8.68
N ALA A 312 17.95 21.55 -7.66
CA ALA A 312 18.92 21.89 -6.62
C ALA A 312 18.58 23.20 -5.89
N LEU A 313 17.30 23.33 -5.47
CA LEU A 313 16.74 24.56 -4.88
C LEU A 313 17.55 25.01 -3.65
N ALA A 314 17.88 24.09 -2.75
CA ALA A 314 18.63 24.42 -1.53
C ALA A 314 20.05 24.92 -1.82
N GLU A 315 20.76 24.26 -2.74
CA GLU A 315 22.13 24.55 -3.07
C GLU A 315 22.29 25.83 -3.88
N LEU A 316 21.41 26.01 -4.89
CA LEU A 316 21.50 27.14 -5.83
C LEU A 316 20.88 28.43 -5.28
N SER A 317 20.09 28.38 -4.23
CA SER A 317 19.59 29.58 -3.55
C SER A 317 20.70 30.36 -2.81
N VAL A 318 21.70 29.65 -2.25
CA VAL A 318 22.78 30.24 -1.46
C VAL A 318 23.63 31.26 -2.24
N PRO A 319 24.09 31.02 -3.47
CA PRO A 319 24.82 32.01 -4.26
C PRO A 319 24.00 33.25 -4.62
N LEU A 320 22.67 33.15 -4.58
CA LEU A 320 21.77 34.27 -4.84
C LEU A 320 21.54 35.14 -3.58
N GLY A 321 22.07 34.72 -2.42
CA GLY A 321 21.85 35.40 -1.14
C GLY A 321 20.43 35.24 -0.58
N LEU A 322 19.69 34.25 -1.07
CA LEU A 322 18.33 33.94 -0.67
C LEU A 322 18.27 32.56 -0.02
N ASN A 323 17.22 32.31 0.74
CA ASN A 323 16.90 30.97 1.20
C ASN A 323 15.91 30.30 0.19
N PRO A 324 15.69 28.97 0.29
CA PRO A 324 14.82 28.25 -0.64
C PRO A 324 13.39 28.81 -0.73
N TYR A 325 12.80 29.26 0.38
CA TYR A 325 11.46 29.85 0.38
C TYR A 325 11.43 31.19 -0.36
N GLN A 326 12.45 32.01 -0.20
CA GLN A 326 12.55 33.29 -0.92
C GLN A 326 12.69 33.07 -2.44
N VAL A 327 13.43 32.01 -2.85
CA VAL A 327 13.47 31.62 -4.24
C VAL A 327 12.13 31.12 -4.76
N LEU A 328 11.37 30.38 -3.93
CA LEU A 328 10.00 30.00 -4.24
C LEU A 328 9.08 31.21 -4.45
N ILE A 329 9.23 32.25 -3.61
CA ILE A 329 8.52 33.51 -3.81
C ILE A 329 8.90 34.12 -5.19
N VAL A 330 10.19 34.23 -5.52
CA VAL A 330 10.63 34.75 -6.82
C VAL A 330 10.06 33.92 -7.97
N ALA A 331 10.07 32.58 -7.85
CA ALA A 331 9.51 31.70 -8.87
C ALA A 331 8.01 31.94 -9.08
N SER A 332 7.24 32.17 -8.01
CA SER A 332 5.80 32.47 -8.12
C SER A 332 5.54 33.81 -8.82
N LEU A 333 6.41 34.80 -8.62
CA LEU A 333 6.34 36.06 -9.33
C LEU A 333 6.64 35.89 -10.83
N ILE A 334 7.65 35.08 -11.16
CA ILE A 334 8.01 34.76 -12.54
C ILE A 334 6.87 34.03 -13.24
N GLU A 335 6.22 33.10 -12.55
CA GLU A 335 5.10 32.33 -13.11
C GLU A 335 3.96 33.22 -13.56
N GLU A 336 3.59 34.19 -12.75
CA GLU A 336 2.50 35.12 -13.05
C GLU A 336 2.84 36.09 -14.18
N GLU A 337 4.11 36.53 -14.27
CA GLU A 337 4.55 37.52 -15.22
C GLU A 337 4.92 36.91 -16.60
N ALA A 338 5.52 35.73 -16.62
CA ALA A 338 6.06 35.15 -17.85
C ALA A 338 4.99 34.52 -18.73
N LYS A 339 4.78 35.01 -19.91
CA LYS A 339 3.89 34.40 -20.92
C LYS A 339 4.64 33.50 -21.90
N ILE A 340 5.95 33.63 -22.01
CA ILE A 340 6.82 32.80 -22.83
C ILE A 340 8.05 32.36 -22.07
N GLU A 341 8.53 31.15 -22.34
CA GLU A 341 9.67 30.54 -21.64
C GLU A 341 10.94 31.42 -21.72
N GLY A 342 11.21 32.00 -22.88
CA GLY A 342 12.42 32.83 -23.12
C GLY A 342 12.53 34.10 -22.29
N ASP A 343 11.45 34.53 -21.63
CA ASP A 343 11.45 35.74 -20.79
C ASP A 343 11.62 35.43 -19.29
N ARG A 344 11.33 34.19 -18.82
CA ARG A 344 11.43 33.82 -17.42
C ARG A 344 12.77 34.22 -16.78
N GLY A 345 13.88 33.83 -17.40
CA GLY A 345 15.22 34.14 -16.87
C GLY A 345 15.55 35.65 -16.88
N LYS A 346 15.00 36.45 -17.81
CA LYS A 346 15.17 37.89 -17.85
C LYS A 346 14.31 38.58 -16.80
N ILE A 347 13.06 38.13 -16.60
CA ILE A 347 12.18 38.62 -15.53
C ILE A 347 12.84 38.33 -14.17
N ALA A 348 13.35 37.13 -13.97
CA ALA A 348 14.15 36.80 -12.78
C ALA A 348 15.30 37.82 -12.57
N ARG A 349 16.04 38.15 -13.62
CA ARG A 349 17.14 39.11 -13.55
C ARG A 349 16.65 40.49 -13.14
N VAL A 350 15.55 40.98 -13.68
CA VAL A 350 14.97 42.28 -13.28
C VAL A 350 14.58 42.26 -11.79
N ILE A 351 13.94 41.19 -11.34
CA ILE A 351 13.57 41.03 -9.91
C ILE A 351 14.83 41.14 -9.02
N TYR A 352 15.87 40.38 -9.30
CA TYR A 352 17.13 40.41 -8.53
C TYR A 352 17.83 41.76 -8.57
N ASN A 353 17.93 42.39 -9.78
CA ASN A 353 18.54 43.72 -9.90
C ASN A 353 17.79 44.77 -9.09
N ARG A 354 16.43 44.69 -9.03
CA ARG A 354 15.64 45.59 -8.21
C ARG A 354 15.80 45.34 -6.72
N LEU A 355 15.85 44.05 -6.30
CA LEU A 355 16.12 43.66 -4.92
C LEU A 355 17.47 44.20 -4.45
N ASP A 356 18.52 44.02 -5.24
CA ASP A 356 19.88 44.50 -4.94
C ASP A 356 19.95 46.03 -4.80
N LEU A 357 19.14 46.75 -5.55
CA LEU A 357 19.03 48.21 -5.50
C LEU A 357 18.02 48.74 -4.46
N GLY A 358 17.31 47.87 -3.77
CA GLY A 358 16.22 48.25 -2.85
C GLY A 358 15.05 48.94 -3.55
N MET A 359 14.86 48.65 -4.86
CA MET A 359 13.74 49.19 -5.64
C MET A 359 12.48 48.37 -5.40
N PRO A 360 11.28 49.00 -5.39
CA PRO A 360 10.01 48.28 -5.43
C PRO A 360 9.93 47.38 -6.67
N LEU A 361 9.41 46.17 -6.50
CA LEU A 361 9.31 45.21 -7.62
C LEU A 361 8.24 45.65 -8.64
N GLY A 362 7.15 46.25 -8.15
CA GLY A 362 6.10 46.81 -9.00
C GLY A 362 5.37 45.79 -9.84
N ILE A 363 5.15 44.60 -9.27
CA ILE A 363 4.49 43.44 -9.90
C ILE A 363 3.02 43.46 -9.57
N ASP A 364 2.16 43.64 -10.55
CA ASP A 364 0.72 43.80 -10.36
C ASP A 364 0.01 42.53 -9.88
N ALA A 365 0.50 41.38 -10.26
CA ALA A 365 -0.01 40.10 -9.78
C ALA A 365 -0.01 40.00 -8.23
N THR A 366 0.95 40.66 -7.56
CA THR A 366 0.99 40.68 -6.09
C THR A 366 -0.18 41.48 -5.48
N ILE A 367 -0.68 42.48 -6.19
CA ILE A 367 -1.84 43.28 -5.78
C ILE A 367 -3.13 42.48 -6.03
N VAL A 368 -3.23 41.82 -7.20
CA VAL A 368 -4.33 40.91 -7.51
C VAL A 368 -4.48 39.85 -6.43
N TYR A 369 -3.38 39.23 -6.03
CA TYR A 369 -3.35 38.25 -4.94
C TYR A 369 -3.83 38.87 -3.61
N ALA A 370 -3.33 40.05 -3.25
CA ALA A 370 -3.71 40.72 -2.01
C ALA A 370 -5.20 41.08 -1.93
N LEU A 371 -5.83 41.33 -3.07
CA LEU A 371 -7.25 41.66 -3.18
C LEU A 371 -8.16 40.45 -3.36
N GLU A 372 -7.59 39.23 -3.38
CA GLU A 372 -8.32 37.98 -3.62
C GLU A 372 -9.24 38.04 -4.84
N GLY A 373 -8.87 38.78 -5.87
CA GLY A 373 -9.72 39.05 -7.02
C GLY A 373 -9.04 38.84 -8.35
N ASP A 374 -9.73 38.13 -9.23
CA ASP A 374 -9.36 37.98 -10.66
C ASP A 374 -10.09 39.07 -11.47
N ARG A 375 -9.68 40.32 -11.27
CA ARG A 375 -10.25 41.46 -11.97
C ARG A 375 -9.19 42.48 -12.37
N GLU A 376 -9.48 43.26 -13.39
CA GLU A 376 -8.63 44.38 -13.74
C GLU A 376 -8.43 45.35 -12.59
N LEU A 377 -7.19 45.74 -12.32
CA LEU A 377 -6.85 46.66 -11.26
C LEU A 377 -7.28 48.08 -11.60
N SER A 378 -7.96 48.73 -10.69
CA SER A 378 -8.23 50.14 -10.76
C SER A 378 -7.05 50.97 -10.21
N GLN A 379 -7.00 52.26 -10.52
CA GLN A 379 -5.96 53.18 -9.97
C GLN A 379 -5.92 53.15 -8.45
N SER A 380 -7.08 53.04 -7.77
CA SER A 380 -7.15 52.93 -6.31
C SER A 380 -6.61 51.62 -5.74
N ASP A 381 -6.66 50.53 -6.54
CA ASP A 381 -6.12 49.23 -6.12
C ASP A 381 -4.59 49.25 -6.08
N LEU A 382 -3.96 50.04 -6.95
CA LEU A 382 -2.50 50.22 -6.95
C LEU A 382 -1.97 50.91 -5.67
N GLU A 383 -2.82 51.56 -4.91
CA GLU A 383 -2.49 52.28 -3.67
C GLU A 383 -2.91 51.48 -2.41
N VAL A 384 -3.37 50.23 -2.54
CA VAL A 384 -3.80 49.44 -1.38
C VAL A 384 -2.63 49.25 -0.40
N ASP A 385 -2.90 49.49 0.86
CA ASP A 385 -1.96 49.28 1.97
C ASP A 385 -1.94 47.77 2.34
N SER A 386 -1.11 47.02 1.67
CA SER A 386 -0.93 45.57 1.86
C SER A 386 0.56 45.24 1.79
N PRO A 387 1.06 44.33 2.65
CA PRO A 387 2.43 43.85 2.56
C PRO A 387 2.76 43.13 1.22
N TYR A 388 1.75 42.74 0.47
CA TYR A 388 1.89 42.24 -0.90
C TYR A 388 2.00 43.34 -1.96
N ASN A 389 1.72 44.60 -1.65
CA ASN A 389 1.82 45.66 -2.63
C ASN A 389 3.30 45.98 -2.93
N THR A 390 3.87 45.32 -3.88
CA THR A 390 5.27 45.47 -4.31
C THR A 390 5.51 46.76 -5.08
N ARG A 391 4.48 47.62 -5.33
CA ARG A 391 4.64 49.00 -5.82
C ARG A 391 4.99 49.97 -4.72
N ILE A 392 4.51 49.72 -3.49
CA ILE A 392 4.72 50.57 -2.32
C ILE A 392 5.89 50.05 -1.49
N TYR A 393 5.90 48.77 -1.20
CA TYR A 393 6.89 48.10 -0.35
C TYR A 393 8.00 47.50 -1.17
N ALA A 394 9.24 47.86 -0.89
CA ALA A 394 10.42 47.24 -1.50
C ALA A 394 10.72 45.88 -0.87
N GLY A 395 11.29 45.00 -1.62
CA GLY A 395 11.62 43.62 -1.21
C GLY A 395 10.61 42.61 -1.75
N LEU A 396 10.74 41.36 -1.29
CA LEU A 396 9.85 40.27 -1.65
C LEU A 396 8.54 40.38 -0.84
N PRO A 397 7.39 39.94 -1.40
CA PRO A 397 6.17 39.79 -0.64
C PRO A 397 6.33 38.72 0.46
N PRO A 398 5.41 38.66 1.45
CA PRO A 398 5.53 37.73 2.59
C PRO A 398 5.50 36.25 2.22
N SER A 399 4.87 35.88 1.10
CA SER A 399 4.75 34.51 0.62
C SER A 399 4.76 34.45 -0.91
N PRO A 400 4.87 33.26 -1.49
CA PRO A 400 4.47 33.04 -2.88
C PRO A 400 3.04 33.54 -3.11
N ILE A 401 2.69 33.87 -4.33
CA ILE A 401 1.36 34.34 -4.74
C ILE A 401 0.63 33.31 -5.62
N ALA A 402 1.34 32.28 -6.04
CA ALA A 402 0.83 31.20 -6.87
C ALA A 402 1.73 29.98 -6.74
N ALA A 403 1.30 28.83 -7.26
CA ALA A 403 2.10 27.61 -7.37
C ALA A 403 2.93 27.66 -8.66
N PRO A 404 4.26 27.84 -8.59
CA PRO A 404 5.09 27.91 -9.77
C PRO A 404 5.39 26.54 -10.34
N GLY A 405 5.50 26.46 -11.67
CA GLY A 405 6.01 25.28 -12.34
C GLY A 405 7.55 25.16 -12.28
N LYS A 406 8.06 24.02 -12.73
CA LYS A 406 9.50 23.72 -12.74
C LYS A 406 10.32 24.77 -13.49
N LEU A 407 9.83 25.24 -14.65
CA LEU A 407 10.55 26.23 -15.46
C LEU A 407 10.73 27.58 -14.74
N SER A 408 9.77 27.99 -13.93
CA SER A 408 9.90 29.22 -13.15
C SER A 408 10.84 29.06 -11.94
N LEU A 409 10.87 27.88 -11.32
CA LEU A 409 11.88 27.54 -10.30
C LEU A 409 13.30 27.57 -10.91
N GLU A 410 13.51 26.93 -12.06
CA GLU A 410 14.79 26.93 -12.77
C GLU A 410 15.22 28.35 -13.17
N ALA A 411 14.30 29.18 -13.63
CA ALA A 411 14.57 30.57 -14.00
C ALA A 411 14.92 31.44 -12.78
N ALA A 412 14.25 31.23 -11.64
CA ALA A 412 14.56 31.89 -10.39
C ALA A 412 15.99 31.54 -9.91
N LEU A 413 16.39 30.28 -10.06
CA LEU A 413 17.72 29.80 -9.68
C LEU A 413 18.82 30.21 -10.67
N ASN A 414 18.49 30.40 -11.95
CA ASN A 414 19.43 30.71 -13.02
C ASN A 414 19.00 31.96 -13.77
N PRO A 415 18.98 33.14 -13.13
CA PRO A 415 18.59 34.38 -13.78
C PRO A 415 19.54 34.72 -14.95
N ALA A 416 18.99 35.25 -16.04
CA ALA A 416 19.77 35.66 -17.19
C ALA A 416 20.79 36.72 -16.82
N VAL A 417 21.86 36.85 -17.62
CA VAL A 417 22.87 37.89 -17.40
C VAL A 417 22.40 39.19 -18.07
N GLY A 418 22.32 40.29 -17.33
CA GLY A 418 21.92 41.58 -17.83
C GLY A 418 21.68 42.60 -16.72
N ASP A 419 21.61 43.89 -17.12
CA ASP A 419 21.45 45.01 -16.20
C ASP A 419 20.02 45.60 -16.27
N TRP A 420 19.04 44.81 -16.73
CA TRP A 420 17.66 45.26 -16.88
C TRP A 420 17.02 45.59 -15.54
N LEU A 421 16.28 46.70 -15.53
CA LEU A 421 15.50 47.14 -14.40
C LEU A 421 14.00 47.22 -14.70
N TYR A 422 13.64 47.15 -15.97
CA TYR A 422 12.25 47.31 -16.42
C TYR A 422 11.94 46.28 -17.51
N TYR A 423 10.71 45.92 -17.63
CA TYR A 423 10.16 45.14 -18.75
C TYR A 423 8.71 45.58 -19.01
N VAL A 424 8.25 45.43 -20.21
CA VAL A 424 6.86 45.63 -20.62
C VAL A 424 6.55 44.73 -21.79
N ARG A 425 5.35 44.22 -21.84
CA ARG A 425 4.89 43.39 -22.96
C ARG A 425 4.84 44.25 -24.23
N THR A 426 5.49 43.78 -25.28
CA THR A 426 5.49 44.46 -26.58
C THR A 426 5.10 43.55 -27.72
N ASP A 427 5.12 42.25 -27.54
CA ASP A 427 4.91 41.21 -28.57
C ASP A 427 5.86 41.36 -29.78
N GLU A 428 7.02 41.99 -29.59
CA GLU A 428 8.01 42.20 -30.68
C GLU A 428 8.68 40.88 -31.10
N PHE A 429 8.85 39.94 -30.16
CA PHE A 429 9.50 38.65 -30.38
C PHE A 429 8.49 37.49 -30.40
N GLY A 430 7.22 37.80 -30.57
CA GLY A 430 6.10 36.89 -30.58
C GLY A 430 5.05 37.21 -29.52
N PRO A 431 3.84 36.62 -29.62
CA PRO A 431 2.76 36.88 -28.68
C PRO A 431 3.18 36.60 -27.24
N GLY A 432 2.96 37.55 -26.33
CA GLY A 432 3.33 37.44 -24.91
C GLY A 432 4.77 37.81 -24.60
N SER A 433 5.61 38.18 -25.56
CA SER A 433 7.00 38.58 -25.33
C SER A 433 7.13 39.98 -24.74
N HIS A 434 8.16 40.13 -23.87
CA HIS A 434 8.52 41.41 -23.26
C HIS A 434 9.75 42.04 -23.89
N THR A 435 9.76 43.39 -23.91
CA THR A 435 10.96 44.18 -24.15
C THR A 435 11.54 44.59 -22.79
N PHE A 436 12.84 44.33 -22.62
CA PHE A 436 13.58 44.59 -21.38
C PHE A 436 14.42 45.85 -21.54
N ALA A 437 14.44 46.73 -20.53
CA ALA A 437 15.11 47.98 -20.53
C ALA A 437 15.95 48.21 -19.27
N THR A 438 17.13 48.84 -19.42
CA THR A 438 18.02 49.19 -18.31
C THR A 438 17.67 50.57 -17.74
N THR A 439 17.23 51.47 -18.61
CA THR A 439 16.89 52.85 -18.25
C THR A 439 15.39 53.13 -18.34
N ASN A 440 14.90 54.09 -17.51
CA ASN A 440 13.52 54.51 -17.60
C ASN A 440 13.20 55.11 -19.01
N GLN A 441 14.16 55.73 -19.69
CA GLN A 441 13.93 56.27 -21.03
C GLN A 441 13.63 55.16 -22.05
N GLU A 442 14.40 54.08 -22.07
CA GLU A 442 14.16 52.89 -22.89
C GLU A 442 12.81 52.24 -22.54
N PHE A 443 12.50 52.12 -21.26
CA PHE A 443 11.24 51.60 -20.81
C PHE A 443 10.04 52.40 -21.33
N GLN A 444 10.08 53.75 -21.23
CA GLN A 444 9.02 54.61 -21.78
C GLN A 444 8.83 54.45 -23.28
N GLN A 445 9.91 54.19 -24.02
CA GLN A 445 9.82 53.88 -25.46
C GLN A 445 9.13 52.54 -25.72
N ALA A 446 9.43 51.51 -24.94
CA ALA A 446 8.78 50.21 -25.01
C ALA A 446 7.29 50.29 -24.59
N VAL A 447 6.95 51.12 -23.60
CA VAL A 447 5.56 51.38 -23.22
C VAL A 447 4.75 52.00 -24.35
N LEU A 448 5.34 52.89 -25.17
CA LEU A 448 4.64 53.45 -26.34
C LEU A 448 4.32 52.36 -27.39
N ILE A 449 5.21 51.38 -27.58
CA ILE A 449 4.95 50.22 -28.46
C ILE A 449 3.82 49.38 -27.94
N CYS A 450 3.81 49.14 -26.60
CA CYS A 450 2.77 48.40 -25.94
C CYS A 450 1.41 49.06 -26.15
N ILE A 451 1.32 50.39 -25.91
CA ILE A 451 0.10 51.17 -26.09
C ILE A 451 -0.36 51.15 -27.56
N GLU A 452 0.57 51.34 -28.52
CA GLU A 452 0.26 51.30 -29.95
C GLU A 452 -0.36 49.97 -30.38
N ARG A 453 0.05 48.87 -29.71
CA ARG A 453 -0.43 47.51 -29.98
C ARG A 453 -1.64 47.09 -29.14
N ASP A 454 -2.12 47.96 -28.25
CA ASP A 454 -3.26 47.69 -27.33
C ASP A 454 -3.05 46.42 -26.50
N LEU A 455 -1.87 46.31 -25.89
CA LEU A 455 -1.46 45.11 -25.14
C LEU A 455 -1.74 45.17 -23.62
N GLY A 456 -2.52 46.16 -23.16
CA GLY A 456 -2.88 46.33 -21.76
C GLY A 456 -1.73 46.87 -20.90
N CYS A 457 -1.01 47.87 -21.38
CA CYS A 457 0.05 48.52 -20.64
C CYS A 457 -0.51 49.66 -19.79
N GLY A 458 -0.59 49.49 -18.52
CA GLY A 458 -1.10 50.50 -17.58
C GLY A 458 -0.17 50.68 -16.41
#